data_0f7b0337903c2ec31a45d604a0948e24
#
_entry.id   0f7b0337903c2ec31a45d604a0948e24
#
_cell.length_a   1.000
_cell.length_b   1.000
_cell.length_c   1.000
_cell.angle_alpha   90.00
_cell.angle_beta   90.00
_cell.angle_gamma   90.00
#
_symmetry.space_group_name_H-M   'P 1'
#
loop_
_entity.id
_entity.type
_entity.pdbx_description
1 polymer ?
#
loop_
_entity_poly.entity_id
_entity_poly.type
_entity_poly.pdbx_seq_one_letter_code
_entity_poly.pdbx_strand_id
1 'polypeptide(L)'
;MVDTVTPSDESSPTTVTLHDGGTGTPRSRRARPTWLGLVPFFGYVALVFLVPVGFIVFSAFRQTTQGASVRDPITQQFIHQDSTSFTGANFAQSLEGVYRTSLLTSVELSAVVAVIGAVFGLLLAYAVVTSENRALRQIVTAAAAVTANFGGIPLAFLFIATLDTNSGIVTRFLRDHFQLSLQDTLHLQLAQLSGLSVVYLYFLVPLMVLVMTPALEGLKPQWAEAAENLGANRWQYWRFVAGPVLLPNFLGSLLLLFCSSFSAYATAYAINSSFPLVTIRISSVLSGNVLSGQENLGAALAVDMIVIVLPLTVLYQLLQRRTARWLA
;
A
#
# COMPACT_ATOMS: atom_id res chain seq x y z
N MET A 1 58.00 47.61 -47.74
CA MET A 1 58.59 48.16 -46.53
C MET A 1 58.36 47.11 -45.47
N VAL A 2 59.20 46.07 -45.48
CA VAL A 2 60.48 45.88 -44.84
C VAL A 2 60.48 46.47 -43.42
N ASP A 3 60.35 45.57 -42.44
CA ASP A 3 61.41 45.49 -41.43
C ASP A 3 61.29 44.22 -40.65
N THR A 4 62.33 43.43 -40.80
CA THR A 4 62.82 42.30 -40.06
C THR A 4 63.31 42.72 -38.69
N VAL A 5 63.06 41.99 -37.61
CA VAL A 5 63.95 41.89 -36.48
C VAL A 5 64.00 40.43 -35.96
N THR A 6 65.16 39.92 -35.99
CA THR A 6 65.69 38.61 -35.60
C THR A 6 65.77 38.39 -34.09
N PRO A 7 66.02 37.18 -33.68
CA PRO A 7 65.85 36.70 -32.31
C PRO A 7 67.11 36.88 -31.42
N SER A 8 66.92 36.93 -30.14
CA SER A 8 68.02 36.73 -29.17
C SER A 8 67.67 35.66 -28.18
N ASP A 9 68.35 34.67 -28.34
CA ASP A 9 68.90 33.60 -27.53
C ASP A 9 69.14 34.04 -26.07
N GLU A 10 68.77 33.24 -25.11
CA GLU A 10 69.58 32.91 -23.94
C GLU A 10 68.91 31.79 -23.12
N SER A 11 69.58 30.69 -23.24
CA SER A 11 69.44 29.48 -22.45
C SER A 11 69.87 29.68 -21.00
N SER A 12 69.08 29.27 -20.04
CA SER A 12 69.53 28.89 -18.72
C SER A 12 68.75 27.64 -18.21
N PRO A 13 69.47 26.59 -17.90
CA PRO A 13 68.82 25.38 -17.38
C PRO A 13 68.53 25.59 -15.87
N THR A 14 67.29 25.73 -15.56
CA THR A 14 66.80 25.70 -14.16
C THR A 14 66.90 24.26 -13.66
N THR A 15 67.83 23.99 -12.83
CA THR A 15 68.02 22.75 -12.07
C THR A 15 66.80 22.56 -11.16
N VAL A 16 65.93 21.63 -11.53
CA VAL A 16 64.84 21.15 -10.66
C VAL A 16 65.48 20.25 -9.60
N THR A 17 65.63 20.74 -8.41
CA THR A 17 65.92 19.93 -7.23
C THR A 17 64.79 19.06 -6.93
N LEU A 18 64.92 17.77 -7.18
CA LEU A 18 64.03 16.74 -6.72
C LEU A 18 63.99 16.73 -5.17
N HIS A 19 63.00 17.35 -4.59
CA HIS A 19 62.74 17.24 -3.17
C HIS A 19 62.26 15.82 -2.91
N ASP A 20 63.05 15.05 -2.23
CA ASP A 20 62.81 13.71 -1.76
C ASP A 20 61.59 13.76 -0.78
N GLY A 21 60.39 13.62 -1.34
CA GLY A 21 59.12 13.59 -0.61
C GLY A 21 58.93 12.22 0.00
N GLY A 22 59.17 12.13 1.30
CA GLY A 22 59.00 10.92 2.08
C GLY A 22 57.74 10.15 1.72
N THR A 23 57.93 8.87 1.48
CA THR A 23 56.89 7.87 1.30
C THR A 23 56.07 7.73 2.59
N GLY A 24 55.19 8.71 2.84
CA GLY A 24 54.13 8.59 3.81
C GLY A 24 53.13 7.57 3.26
N THR A 25 53.22 6.34 3.73
CA THR A 25 52.18 5.34 3.51
C THR A 25 50.81 5.94 3.85
N PRO A 26 49.83 5.93 2.94
CA PRO A 26 48.51 6.45 3.27
C PRO A 26 47.97 5.62 4.44
N ARG A 27 47.89 6.27 5.63
CA ARG A 27 47.18 5.69 6.76
C ARG A 27 45.79 5.32 6.27
N SER A 28 45.56 4.04 6.08
CA SER A 28 44.24 3.49 5.81
C SER A 28 43.30 3.99 6.93
N ARG A 29 42.54 5.04 6.65
CA ARG A 29 41.41 5.40 7.46
C ARG A 29 40.55 4.16 7.46
N ARG A 30 40.57 3.38 8.54
CA ARG A 30 39.59 2.33 8.79
C ARG A 30 38.23 2.98 8.55
N ALA A 31 37.58 2.64 7.43
CA ALA A 31 36.25 3.08 7.11
C ALA A 31 35.41 2.63 8.29
N ARG A 32 34.96 3.59 9.10
CA ARG A 32 33.98 3.31 10.14
C ARG A 32 32.81 2.67 9.44
N PRO A 33 32.34 1.50 9.88
CA PRO A 33 31.28 0.81 9.17
C PRO A 33 30.07 1.73 9.08
N THR A 34 29.72 2.15 7.88
CA THR A 34 28.66 3.12 7.59
C THR A 34 27.30 2.65 8.12
N TRP A 35 27.16 1.35 8.39
CA TRP A 35 25.96 0.79 9.01
C TRP A 35 25.74 1.25 10.46
N LEU A 36 26.80 1.67 11.19
CA LEU A 36 26.67 2.24 12.55
C LEU A 36 25.83 3.54 12.56
N GLY A 37 25.84 4.32 11.48
CA GLY A 37 24.98 5.48 11.31
C GLY A 37 23.50 5.13 11.13
N LEU A 38 23.19 3.90 10.70
CA LEU A 38 21.82 3.42 10.53
C LEU A 38 21.26 2.77 11.81
N VAL A 39 22.10 2.44 12.78
CA VAL A 39 21.69 1.78 14.03
C VAL A 39 20.61 2.57 14.79
N PRO A 40 20.74 3.91 15.01
CA PRO A 40 19.70 4.66 15.72
C PRO A 40 18.37 4.66 14.96
N PHE A 41 18.39 4.72 13.63
CA PHE A 41 17.18 4.63 12.82
C PHE A 41 16.51 3.25 12.92
N PHE A 42 17.28 2.17 12.73
CA PHE A 42 16.73 0.83 12.86
C PHE A 42 16.31 0.50 14.29
N GLY A 43 17.05 1.01 15.30
CA GLY A 43 16.67 0.88 16.70
C GLY A 43 15.33 1.57 17.00
N TYR A 44 15.13 2.78 16.50
CA TYR A 44 13.86 3.49 16.62
C TYR A 44 12.70 2.73 15.93
N VAL A 45 12.89 2.31 14.67
CA VAL A 45 11.89 1.54 13.92
C VAL A 45 11.56 0.22 14.62
N ALA A 46 12.58 -0.49 15.11
CA ALA A 46 12.37 -1.73 15.84
C ALA A 46 11.56 -1.50 17.13
N LEU A 47 11.90 -0.48 17.90
CA LEU A 47 11.20 -0.18 19.15
C LEU A 47 9.77 0.27 18.92
N VAL A 48 9.53 1.21 18.00
CA VAL A 48 8.22 1.82 17.76
C VAL A 48 7.29 0.88 16.98
N PHE A 49 7.83 0.00 16.15
CA PHE A 49 7.04 -0.89 15.30
C PHE A 49 6.98 -2.33 15.82
N LEU A 50 8.13 -2.94 16.14
CA LEU A 50 8.16 -4.36 16.54
C LEU A 50 7.60 -4.59 17.95
N VAL A 51 7.74 -3.61 18.87
CA VAL A 51 7.22 -3.78 20.23
C VAL A 51 5.69 -3.82 20.25
N PRO A 52 4.95 -2.87 19.62
CA PRO A 52 3.50 -2.97 19.55
C PRO A 52 3.00 -4.21 18.79
N VAL A 53 3.65 -4.56 17.67
CA VAL A 53 3.28 -5.78 16.91
C VAL A 53 3.53 -7.04 17.76
N GLY A 54 4.67 -7.11 18.44
CA GLY A 54 4.99 -8.20 19.35
C GLY A 54 3.98 -8.31 20.49
N PHE A 55 3.54 -7.18 21.05
CA PHE A 55 2.51 -7.13 22.08
C PHE A 55 1.16 -7.65 21.54
N ILE A 56 0.74 -7.26 20.34
CA ILE A 56 -0.48 -7.77 19.70
C ILE A 56 -0.39 -9.28 19.51
N VAL A 57 0.73 -9.77 18.97
CA VAL A 57 0.96 -11.22 18.80
C VAL A 57 0.92 -11.95 20.16
N PHE A 58 1.57 -11.40 21.17
CA PHE A 58 1.54 -11.98 22.52
C PHE A 58 0.11 -11.99 23.10
N SER A 59 -0.64 -10.89 22.96
CA SER A 59 -2.03 -10.79 23.42
C SER A 59 -2.96 -11.77 22.71
N ALA A 60 -2.72 -12.06 21.43
CA ALA A 60 -3.52 -13.02 20.66
C ALA A 60 -3.51 -14.45 21.26
N PHE A 61 -2.40 -14.83 21.93
CA PHE A 61 -2.29 -16.12 22.61
C PHE A 61 -2.78 -16.10 24.07
N ARG A 62 -3.21 -14.94 24.58
CA ARG A 62 -3.75 -14.85 25.94
C ARG A 62 -5.27 -14.92 25.89
N GLN A 63 -5.84 -15.77 26.70
CA GLN A 63 -7.29 -15.80 26.95
C GLN A 63 -7.53 -15.33 28.39
N THR A 64 -8.31 -14.25 28.52
CA THR A 64 -8.75 -13.78 29.82
C THR A 64 -10.14 -14.31 30.05
N THR A 65 -10.26 -15.26 30.97
CA THR A 65 -11.56 -15.77 31.42
C THR A 65 -12.01 -14.94 32.59
N GLN A 66 -13.15 -14.27 32.47
CA GLN A 66 -13.74 -13.56 33.61
C GLN A 66 -14.10 -14.59 34.69
N GLY A 67 -13.43 -14.50 35.83
CA GLY A 67 -13.78 -15.26 37.00
C GLY A 67 -15.06 -14.74 37.65
N ALA A 68 -15.59 -15.52 38.58
CA ALA A 68 -16.74 -15.11 39.37
C ALA A 68 -16.48 -13.77 40.05
N SER A 69 -17.45 -12.86 40.02
CA SER A 69 -17.38 -11.61 40.78
C SER A 69 -17.37 -11.92 42.27
N VAL A 70 -16.23 -11.76 42.89
CA VAL A 70 -16.06 -11.90 44.34
C VAL A 70 -16.18 -10.52 44.98
N ARG A 71 -17.05 -10.37 45.97
CA ARG A 71 -17.19 -9.14 46.68
C ARG A 71 -16.01 -8.98 47.66
N ASP A 72 -15.20 -7.95 47.45
CA ASP A 72 -14.10 -7.63 48.38
C ASP A 72 -14.67 -7.36 49.77
N PRO A 73 -14.26 -8.09 50.78
CA PRO A 73 -14.78 -7.89 52.15
C PRO A 73 -14.41 -6.52 52.78
N ILE A 74 -13.39 -5.83 52.24
CA ILE A 74 -12.90 -4.56 52.75
C ILE A 74 -13.54 -3.38 52.01
N THR A 75 -13.54 -3.38 50.68
CA THR A 75 -14.00 -2.25 49.84
C THR A 75 -15.46 -2.38 49.42
N GLN A 76 -16.10 -3.52 49.67
CA GLN A 76 -17.47 -3.86 49.23
C GLN A 76 -17.68 -3.76 47.72
N GLN A 77 -16.61 -3.56 46.95
CA GLN A 77 -16.65 -3.54 45.47
C GLN A 77 -16.56 -4.95 44.93
N PHE A 78 -17.22 -5.17 43.78
CA PHE A 78 -17.08 -6.45 43.03
C PHE A 78 -15.75 -6.46 42.30
N ILE A 79 -14.84 -7.32 42.73
CA ILE A 79 -13.57 -7.58 42.05
C ILE A 79 -13.77 -8.81 41.16
N HIS A 80 -13.49 -8.68 39.88
CA HIS A 80 -13.45 -9.81 38.94
C HIS A 80 -12.07 -10.47 39.09
N GLN A 81 -12.05 -11.72 39.48
CA GLN A 81 -10.82 -12.49 39.57
C GLN A 81 -10.55 -13.10 38.21
N ASP A 82 -9.98 -12.29 37.30
CA ASP A 82 -9.68 -12.72 35.93
C ASP A 82 -8.51 -13.69 35.92
N SER A 83 -8.74 -14.87 35.38
CA SER A 83 -7.67 -15.83 35.12
C SER A 83 -7.17 -15.69 33.68
N THR A 84 -5.86 -15.48 33.51
CA THR A 84 -5.24 -15.45 32.19
C THR A 84 -4.55 -16.76 31.93
N SER A 85 -4.94 -17.44 30.85
CA SER A 85 -4.30 -18.65 30.36
C SER A 85 -3.66 -18.40 28.99
N PHE A 86 -2.58 -19.12 28.72
CA PHE A 86 -1.92 -19.06 27.40
C PHE A 86 -2.51 -20.18 26.53
N THR A 87 -3.23 -19.79 25.47
CA THR A 87 -3.98 -20.75 24.63
C THR A 87 -4.13 -20.23 23.20
N GLY A 88 -4.31 -21.15 22.24
CA GLY A 88 -4.67 -20.83 20.86
C GLY A 88 -6.19 -20.68 20.61
N ALA A 89 -7.03 -20.68 21.66
CA ALA A 89 -8.47 -20.68 21.52
C ALA A 89 -9.02 -19.42 20.80
N ASN A 90 -8.34 -18.27 20.94
CA ASN A 90 -8.71 -17.04 20.24
C ASN A 90 -8.60 -17.21 18.70
N PHE A 91 -7.60 -17.95 18.22
CA PHE A 91 -7.46 -18.24 16.78
C PHE A 91 -8.52 -19.24 16.30
N ALA A 92 -8.89 -20.22 17.11
CA ALA A 92 -10.02 -21.09 16.76
C ALA A 92 -11.32 -20.28 16.66
N GLN A 93 -11.56 -19.38 17.60
CA GLN A 93 -12.73 -18.53 17.64
C GLN A 93 -12.74 -17.48 16.50
N SER A 94 -11.57 -16.94 16.09
CA SER A 94 -11.47 -15.99 14.96
C SER A 94 -11.81 -16.65 13.62
N LEU A 95 -11.64 -17.96 13.50
CA LEU A 95 -11.95 -18.74 12.31
C LEU A 95 -13.38 -19.36 12.35
N GLU A 96 -14.20 -18.96 13.31
CA GLU A 96 -15.58 -19.45 13.44
C GLU A 96 -16.62 -18.35 13.30
N GLY A 97 -17.83 -18.74 12.91
CA GLY A 97 -19.03 -17.90 12.89
C GLY A 97 -18.86 -16.58 12.16
N VAL A 98 -19.21 -15.49 12.84
CA VAL A 98 -19.23 -14.12 12.29
C VAL A 98 -17.82 -13.61 11.94
N TYR A 99 -16.81 -14.02 12.68
CA TYR A 99 -15.43 -13.57 12.46
C TYR A 99 -14.85 -14.14 11.17
N ARG A 100 -15.05 -15.45 10.94
CA ARG A 100 -14.68 -16.10 9.67
C ARG A 100 -15.39 -15.43 8.49
N THR A 101 -16.68 -15.18 8.59
CA THR A 101 -17.44 -14.49 7.53
C THR A 101 -16.84 -13.12 7.26
N SER A 102 -16.50 -12.36 8.33
CA SER A 102 -15.90 -11.02 8.18
C SER A 102 -14.51 -11.06 7.53
N LEU A 103 -13.67 -12.06 7.86
CA LEU A 103 -12.38 -12.27 7.20
C LEU A 103 -12.55 -12.59 5.72
N LEU A 104 -13.41 -13.54 5.39
CA LEU A 104 -13.68 -13.93 3.99
C LEU A 104 -14.26 -12.78 3.17
N THR A 105 -15.26 -12.07 3.70
CA THR A 105 -15.85 -10.90 3.03
C THR A 105 -14.81 -9.81 2.80
N SER A 106 -13.92 -9.55 3.78
CA SER A 106 -12.85 -8.57 3.62
C SER A 106 -11.85 -8.97 2.53
N VAL A 107 -11.45 -10.25 2.47
CA VAL A 107 -10.57 -10.78 1.43
C VAL A 107 -11.24 -10.70 0.06
N GLU A 108 -12.49 -11.15 -0.05
CA GLU A 108 -13.25 -11.14 -1.30
C GLU A 108 -13.44 -9.71 -1.83
N LEU A 109 -13.94 -8.80 -0.98
CA LEU A 109 -14.10 -7.39 -1.34
C LEU A 109 -12.77 -6.80 -1.81
N SER A 110 -11.71 -6.99 -1.03
CA SER A 110 -10.39 -6.43 -1.35
C SER A 110 -9.79 -7.00 -2.63
N ALA A 111 -9.97 -8.31 -2.88
CA ALA A 111 -9.50 -8.94 -4.11
C ALA A 111 -10.26 -8.40 -5.33
N VAL A 112 -11.58 -8.31 -5.25
CA VAL A 112 -12.43 -7.80 -6.35
C VAL A 112 -12.08 -6.35 -6.67
N VAL A 113 -12.06 -5.47 -5.67
CA VAL A 113 -11.77 -4.04 -5.92
C VAL A 113 -10.32 -3.81 -6.34
N ALA A 114 -9.35 -4.62 -5.84
CA ALA A 114 -7.96 -4.53 -6.27
C ALA A 114 -7.81 -4.93 -7.75
N VAL A 115 -8.46 -6.01 -8.20
CA VAL A 115 -8.40 -6.44 -9.60
C VAL A 115 -9.06 -5.40 -10.50
N ILE A 116 -10.26 -4.95 -10.16
CA ILE A 116 -10.98 -3.92 -10.94
C ILE A 116 -10.15 -2.63 -10.97
N GLY A 117 -9.68 -2.16 -9.80
CA GLY A 117 -8.85 -0.96 -9.68
C GLY A 117 -7.53 -1.06 -10.46
N ALA A 118 -6.89 -2.26 -10.45
CA ALA A 118 -5.67 -2.49 -11.21
C ALA A 118 -5.90 -2.42 -12.72
N VAL A 119 -6.99 -3.02 -13.22
CA VAL A 119 -7.30 -3.00 -14.66
C VAL A 119 -7.63 -1.57 -15.12
N PHE A 120 -8.58 -0.89 -14.46
CA PHE A 120 -8.96 0.46 -14.85
C PHE A 120 -7.83 1.48 -14.62
N GLY A 121 -7.10 1.34 -13.52
CA GLY A 121 -5.96 2.22 -13.23
C GLY A 121 -4.80 2.01 -14.21
N LEU A 122 -4.52 0.77 -14.65
CA LEU A 122 -3.52 0.50 -15.69
C LEU A 122 -3.93 1.10 -17.04
N LEU A 123 -5.21 0.95 -17.44
CA LEU A 123 -5.73 1.54 -18.67
C LEU A 123 -5.62 3.06 -18.63
N LEU A 124 -5.96 3.67 -17.49
CA LEU A 124 -5.83 5.11 -17.32
C LEU A 124 -4.36 5.57 -17.32
N ALA A 125 -3.47 4.85 -16.63
CA ALA A 125 -2.04 5.11 -16.64
C ALA A 125 -1.46 5.03 -18.07
N TYR A 126 -1.87 4.01 -18.83
CA TYR A 126 -1.47 3.86 -20.23
C TYR A 126 -1.96 5.03 -21.09
N ALA A 127 -3.22 5.43 -20.94
CA ALA A 127 -3.76 6.59 -21.66
C ALA A 127 -3.02 7.88 -21.31
N VAL A 128 -2.64 8.06 -20.04
CA VAL A 128 -1.87 9.23 -19.58
C VAL A 128 -0.46 9.23 -20.16
N VAL A 129 0.24 8.09 -20.15
CA VAL A 129 1.62 7.99 -20.65
C VAL A 129 1.69 8.16 -22.16
N THR A 130 0.69 7.65 -22.90
CA THR A 130 0.63 7.75 -24.37
C THR A 130 0.06 9.07 -24.87
N SER A 131 -0.46 9.93 -23.97
CA SER A 131 -0.97 11.25 -24.33
C SER A 131 0.17 12.20 -24.72
N GLU A 132 0.06 12.83 -25.88
CA GLU A 132 0.98 13.88 -26.35
C GLU A 132 0.81 15.20 -25.57
N ASN A 133 -0.33 15.40 -24.93
CA ASN A 133 -0.65 16.62 -24.20
C ASN A 133 -0.02 16.61 -22.79
N ARG A 134 1.10 17.32 -22.64
CA ARG A 134 1.83 17.42 -21.36
C ARG A 134 0.97 18.01 -20.22
N ALA A 135 0.09 18.98 -20.55
CA ALA A 135 -0.77 19.61 -19.54
C ALA A 135 -1.80 18.60 -19.00
N LEU A 136 -2.43 17.82 -19.89
CA LEU A 136 -3.37 16.76 -19.50
C LEU A 136 -2.68 15.72 -18.59
N ARG A 137 -1.48 15.29 -18.96
CA ARG A 137 -0.68 14.35 -18.17
C ARG A 137 -0.39 14.90 -16.78
N GLN A 138 0.07 16.14 -16.66
CA GLN A 138 0.35 16.78 -15.38
C GLN A 138 -0.91 16.93 -14.52
N ILE A 139 -2.03 17.33 -15.10
CA ILE A 139 -3.31 17.46 -14.39
C ILE A 139 -3.78 16.10 -13.87
N VAL A 140 -3.76 15.07 -14.70
CA VAL A 140 -4.23 13.73 -14.30
C VAL A 140 -3.32 13.12 -13.23
N THR A 141 -1.99 13.23 -13.35
CA THR A 141 -1.07 12.73 -12.32
C THR A 141 -1.19 13.51 -11.02
N ALA A 142 -1.35 14.82 -11.06
CA ALA A 142 -1.58 15.63 -9.85
C ALA A 142 -2.93 15.30 -9.21
N ALA A 143 -3.99 15.17 -9.98
CA ALA A 143 -5.30 14.74 -9.50
C ALA A 143 -5.24 13.33 -8.89
N ALA A 144 -4.53 12.40 -9.55
CA ALA A 144 -4.33 11.05 -9.02
C ALA A 144 -3.58 11.08 -7.68
N ALA A 145 -2.57 11.94 -7.52
CA ALA A 145 -1.82 12.07 -6.26
C ALA A 145 -2.72 12.58 -5.12
N VAL A 146 -3.60 13.52 -5.40
CA VAL A 146 -4.55 14.04 -4.40
C VAL A 146 -5.60 12.98 -4.07
N THR A 147 -6.25 12.40 -5.08
CA THR A 147 -7.36 11.44 -4.87
C THR A 147 -6.90 10.14 -4.25
N ALA A 148 -5.71 9.62 -4.60
CA ALA A 148 -5.15 8.42 -3.99
C ALA A 148 -4.89 8.57 -2.48
N ASN A 149 -4.61 9.79 -2.01
CA ASN A 149 -4.41 10.10 -0.60
C ASN A 149 -5.66 10.65 0.10
N PHE A 150 -6.72 10.95 -0.66
CA PHE A 150 -7.97 11.46 -0.12
C PHE A 150 -8.89 10.28 0.24
N GLY A 151 -8.68 9.76 1.44
CA GLY A 151 -9.41 8.61 1.98
C GLY A 151 -9.98 8.89 3.38
N GLY A 152 -10.47 7.83 4.02
CA GLY A 152 -10.97 7.89 5.39
C GLY A 152 -12.35 8.54 5.53
N ILE A 153 -12.59 9.17 6.67
CA ILE A 153 -13.87 9.78 7.02
C ILE A 153 -14.30 10.88 6.04
N PRO A 154 -13.42 11.83 5.61
CA PRO A 154 -13.82 12.87 4.65
C PRO A 154 -14.34 12.30 3.33
N LEU A 155 -13.71 11.24 2.82
CA LEU A 155 -14.17 10.56 1.61
C LEU A 155 -15.56 9.93 1.81
N ALA A 156 -15.77 9.27 2.94
CA ALA A 156 -17.07 8.69 3.26
C ALA A 156 -18.19 9.75 3.26
N PHE A 157 -17.97 10.89 3.90
CA PHE A 157 -18.95 11.99 3.89
C PHE A 157 -19.20 12.56 2.50
N LEU A 158 -18.16 12.68 1.65
CA LEU A 158 -18.33 13.09 0.26
C LEU A 158 -19.29 12.14 -0.47
N PHE A 159 -19.08 10.84 -0.34
CA PHE A 159 -19.92 9.83 -0.98
C PHE A 159 -21.33 9.77 -0.38
N ILE A 160 -21.49 9.91 0.91
CA ILE A 160 -22.80 10.01 1.57
C ILE A 160 -23.54 11.25 1.03
N ALA A 161 -22.90 12.42 1.00
CA ALA A 161 -23.54 13.63 0.51
C ALA A 161 -23.92 13.56 -0.98
N THR A 162 -23.22 12.76 -1.78
CA THR A 162 -23.44 12.67 -3.23
C THR A 162 -24.30 11.50 -3.65
N LEU A 163 -24.09 10.30 -3.08
CA LEU A 163 -24.66 9.03 -3.55
C LEU A 163 -25.60 8.36 -2.54
N ASP A 164 -25.87 8.97 -1.37
CA ASP A 164 -26.83 8.38 -0.44
C ASP A 164 -28.21 8.22 -1.11
N THR A 165 -28.86 7.10 -0.86
CA THR A 165 -30.10 6.70 -1.53
C THR A 165 -31.22 7.72 -1.37
N ASN A 166 -31.31 8.36 -0.20
CA ASN A 166 -32.40 9.27 0.13
C ASN A 166 -32.02 10.74 0.01
N SER A 167 -30.80 11.10 0.40
CA SER A 167 -30.36 12.49 0.56
C SER A 167 -29.27 12.93 -0.44
N GLY A 168 -28.66 11.95 -1.18
CA GLY A 168 -27.57 12.24 -2.09
C GLY A 168 -27.93 13.21 -3.22
N ILE A 169 -27.07 14.22 -3.45
CA ILE A 169 -27.31 15.25 -4.47
C ILE A 169 -27.38 14.63 -5.87
N VAL A 170 -26.42 13.75 -6.19
CA VAL A 170 -26.38 13.07 -7.50
C VAL A 170 -27.54 12.10 -7.65
N THR A 171 -27.89 11.36 -6.60
CA THR A 171 -29.03 10.44 -6.59
C THR A 171 -30.35 11.18 -6.86
N ARG A 172 -30.55 12.33 -6.21
CA ARG A 172 -31.75 13.17 -6.46
C ARG A 172 -31.76 13.71 -7.88
N PHE A 173 -30.65 14.25 -8.37
CA PHE A 173 -30.55 14.77 -9.73
C PHE A 173 -30.86 13.72 -10.79
N LEU A 174 -30.31 12.50 -10.65
CA LEU A 174 -30.58 11.37 -11.55
C LEU A 174 -32.03 10.95 -11.50
N ARG A 175 -32.62 10.87 -10.32
CA ARG A 175 -34.02 10.49 -10.13
C ARG A 175 -34.97 11.55 -10.73
N ASP A 176 -34.71 12.84 -10.46
CA ASP A 176 -35.64 13.93 -10.82
C ASP A 176 -35.57 14.27 -12.32
N HIS A 177 -34.39 14.11 -12.98
CA HIS A 177 -34.22 14.45 -14.40
C HIS A 177 -34.27 13.25 -15.34
N PHE A 178 -33.80 12.09 -14.90
CA PHE A 178 -33.66 10.89 -15.74
C PHE A 178 -34.56 9.73 -15.29
N GLN A 179 -35.30 9.90 -14.18
CA GLN A 179 -36.11 8.83 -13.55
C GLN A 179 -35.29 7.56 -13.28
N LEU A 180 -33.98 7.70 -13.14
CA LEU A 180 -33.05 6.61 -12.87
C LEU A 180 -32.82 6.53 -11.36
N SER A 181 -33.16 5.40 -10.76
CA SER A 181 -32.77 5.08 -9.38
C SER A 181 -31.48 4.28 -9.40
N LEU A 182 -30.43 4.78 -8.75
CA LEU A 182 -29.15 4.07 -8.62
C LEU A 182 -29.36 2.70 -7.96
N GLN A 183 -30.35 2.59 -7.09
CA GLN A 183 -30.67 1.37 -6.36
C GLN A 183 -31.31 0.31 -7.27
N ASP A 184 -32.30 0.69 -8.07
CA ASP A 184 -33.10 -0.27 -8.86
C ASP A 184 -32.42 -0.58 -10.20
N THR A 185 -31.72 0.40 -10.80
CA THR A 185 -31.09 0.26 -12.12
C THR A 185 -29.68 -0.33 -12.04
N LEU A 186 -28.87 0.09 -11.06
CA LEU A 186 -27.48 -0.31 -10.91
C LEU A 186 -27.24 -1.24 -9.71
N HIS A 187 -28.28 -1.55 -8.93
CA HIS A 187 -28.17 -2.28 -7.66
C HIS A 187 -27.10 -1.71 -6.72
N LEU A 188 -26.89 -0.38 -6.80
CA LEU A 188 -25.84 0.32 -6.13
C LEU A 188 -26.39 1.03 -4.89
N GLN A 189 -26.17 0.42 -3.73
CA GLN A 189 -26.53 1.01 -2.43
C GLN A 189 -25.26 1.30 -1.65
N LEU A 190 -25.06 2.56 -1.27
CA LEU A 190 -23.86 2.99 -0.53
C LEU A 190 -23.68 2.21 0.79
N ALA A 191 -24.78 1.87 1.45
CA ALA A 191 -24.79 1.09 2.69
C ALA A 191 -24.56 -0.43 2.50
N GLN A 192 -24.33 -0.89 1.27
CA GLN A 192 -23.99 -2.28 0.92
C GLN A 192 -22.55 -2.40 0.41
N LEU A 193 -22.04 -3.63 0.31
CA LEU A 193 -20.69 -3.90 -0.19
C LEU A 193 -20.47 -3.42 -1.64
N SER A 194 -21.51 -3.41 -2.46
CA SER A 194 -21.46 -2.87 -3.84
C SER A 194 -21.14 -1.37 -3.86
N GLY A 195 -21.79 -0.58 -3.00
CA GLY A 195 -21.49 0.85 -2.86
C GLY A 195 -20.11 1.09 -2.27
N LEU A 196 -19.73 0.32 -1.25
CA LEU A 196 -18.39 0.41 -0.67
C LEU A 196 -17.30 0.09 -1.70
N SER A 197 -17.56 -0.86 -2.62
CA SER A 197 -16.62 -1.17 -3.71
C SER A 197 -16.34 0.04 -4.60
N VAL A 198 -17.38 0.82 -4.94
CA VAL A 198 -17.24 2.05 -5.74
C VAL A 198 -16.40 3.09 -4.99
N VAL A 199 -16.65 3.24 -3.68
CA VAL A 199 -15.86 4.16 -2.86
C VAL A 199 -14.39 3.73 -2.79
N TYR A 200 -14.11 2.44 -2.71
CA TYR A 200 -12.73 1.94 -2.71
C TYR A 200 -12.05 2.14 -4.07
N LEU A 201 -12.76 1.92 -5.18
CA LEU A 201 -12.23 2.18 -6.52
C LEU A 201 -11.84 3.64 -6.72
N TYR A 202 -12.52 4.58 -6.07
CA TYR A 202 -12.21 6.01 -6.16
C TYR A 202 -10.75 6.34 -5.79
N PHE A 203 -10.18 5.71 -4.78
CA PHE A 203 -8.78 5.94 -4.41
C PHE A 203 -7.82 4.88 -4.96
N LEU A 204 -8.30 3.66 -5.24
CA LEU A 204 -7.46 2.58 -5.77
C LEU A 204 -7.07 2.80 -7.24
N VAL A 205 -8.00 3.29 -8.08
CA VAL A 205 -7.69 3.57 -9.49
C VAL A 205 -6.61 4.65 -9.61
N PRO A 206 -6.70 5.82 -8.95
CA PRO A 206 -5.62 6.80 -8.93
C PRO A 206 -4.31 6.27 -8.34
N LEU A 207 -4.37 5.45 -7.28
CA LEU A 207 -3.19 4.84 -6.70
C LEU A 207 -2.46 3.96 -7.72
N MET A 208 -3.20 3.15 -8.50
CA MET A 208 -2.65 2.37 -9.58
C MET A 208 -2.00 3.24 -10.66
N VAL A 209 -2.61 4.35 -11.03
CA VAL A 209 -2.04 5.32 -11.97
C VAL A 209 -0.68 5.81 -11.49
N LEU A 210 -0.58 6.21 -10.21
CA LEU A 210 0.67 6.71 -9.64
C LEU A 210 1.80 5.68 -9.68
N VAL A 211 1.47 4.42 -9.38
CA VAL A 211 2.48 3.35 -9.29
C VAL A 211 2.87 2.83 -10.67
N MET A 212 1.91 2.75 -11.61
CA MET A 212 2.17 2.20 -12.94
C MET A 212 2.71 3.20 -13.95
N THR A 213 2.48 4.51 -13.77
CA THR A 213 3.00 5.55 -14.69
C THR A 213 4.52 5.46 -14.85
N PRO A 214 5.35 5.43 -13.77
CA PRO A 214 6.81 5.31 -13.92
C PRO A 214 7.24 3.98 -14.57
N ALA A 215 6.49 2.89 -14.30
CA ALA A 215 6.78 1.60 -14.89
C ALA A 215 6.53 1.59 -16.41
N LEU A 216 5.44 2.23 -16.86
CA LEU A 216 5.12 2.40 -18.26
C LEU A 216 6.12 3.32 -18.98
N GLU A 217 6.53 4.43 -18.34
CA GLU A 217 7.57 5.33 -18.85
C GLU A 217 8.94 4.67 -18.97
N GLY A 218 9.20 3.65 -18.17
CA GLY A 218 10.42 2.84 -18.24
C GLY A 218 10.52 1.94 -19.47
N LEU A 219 9.44 1.75 -20.25
CA LEU A 219 9.49 1.03 -21.51
C LEU A 219 10.22 1.87 -22.57
N LYS A 220 11.40 1.39 -22.98
CA LYS A 220 12.23 2.11 -23.96
C LYS A 220 11.59 2.04 -25.36
N PRO A 221 11.45 3.18 -26.08
CA PRO A 221 10.92 3.19 -27.46
C PRO A 221 11.67 2.26 -28.41
N GLN A 222 12.98 2.10 -28.21
CA GLN A 222 13.84 1.22 -29.00
C GLN A 222 13.36 -0.25 -29.00
N TRP A 223 12.70 -0.70 -27.93
CA TRP A 223 12.17 -2.08 -27.89
C TRP A 223 10.96 -2.25 -28.80
N ALA A 224 10.14 -1.21 -28.94
CA ALA A 224 9.02 -1.22 -29.87
C ALA A 224 9.52 -1.17 -31.32
N GLU A 225 10.50 -0.30 -31.63
CA GLU A 225 11.13 -0.19 -32.96
C GLU A 225 11.84 -1.49 -33.36
N ALA A 226 12.58 -2.12 -32.44
CA ALA A 226 13.23 -3.40 -32.70
C ALA A 226 12.21 -4.53 -32.98
N ALA A 227 11.10 -4.56 -32.24
CA ALA A 227 10.04 -5.52 -32.48
C ALA A 227 9.37 -5.31 -33.84
N GLU A 228 9.12 -4.05 -34.21
CA GLU A 228 8.55 -3.71 -35.54
C GLU A 228 9.49 -4.08 -36.69
N ASN A 229 10.80 -3.84 -36.56
CA ASN A 229 11.82 -4.25 -37.51
C ASN A 229 11.89 -5.78 -37.70
N LEU A 230 11.52 -6.54 -36.67
CA LEU A 230 11.39 -8.01 -36.74
C LEU A 230 10.02 -8.48 -37.29
N GLY A 231 9.15 -7.53 -37.69
CA GLY A 231 7.83 -7.85 -38.25
C GLY A 231 6.76 -8.14 -37.19
N ALA A 232 7.02 -7.85 -35.92
CA ALA A 232 6.04 -8.05 -34.86
C ALA A 232 4.93 -6.99 -34.92
N ASN A 233 3.68 -7.42 -34.75
CA ASN A 233 2.55 -6.52 -34.63
C ASN A 233 2.44 -5.98 -33.17
N ARG A 234 1.57 -4.97 -32.95
CA ARG A 234 1.36 -4.37 -31.61
C ARG A 234 0.99 -5.39 -30.55
N TRP A 235 0.18 -6.38 -30.86
CA TRP A 235 -0.22 -7.44 -29.93
C TRP A 235 0.98 -8.30 -29.51
N GLN A 236 1.83 -8.69 -30.50
CA GLN A 236 3.04 -9.47 -30.25
C GLN A 236 4.03 -8.68 -29.38
N TYR A 237 4.21 -7.37 -29.63
CA TYR A 237 5.02 -6.50 -28.77
C TYR A 237 4.51 -6.51 -27.33
N TRP A 238 3.21 -6.31 -27.13
CA TRP A 238 2.62 -6.32 -25.78
C TRP A 238 2.73 -7.68 -25.11
N ARG A 239 2.49 -8.77 -25.84
CA ARG A 239 2.53 -10.12 -25.27
C ARG A 239 3.93 -10.60 -24.93
N PHE A 240 4.93 -10.29 -25.75
CA PHE A 240 6.27 -10.89 -25.65
C PHE A 240 7.34 -9.92 -25.09
N VAL A 241 7.14 -8.61 -25.15
CA VAL A 241 8.10 -7.61 -24.71
C VAL A 241 7.55 -6.78 -23.54
N ALA A 242 6.56 -5.93 -23.78
CA ALA A 242 6.07 -4.99 -22.76
C ALA A 242 5.39 -5.71 -21.59
N GLY A 243 4.54 -6.69 -21.86
CA GLY A 243 3.81 -7.44 -20.84
C GLY A 243 4.72 -8.12 -19.81
N PRO A 244 5.66 -8.97 -20.22
CA PRO A 244 6.60 -9.62 -19.30
C PRO A 244 7.43 -8.63 -18.48
N VAL A 245 7.82 -7.48 -19.08
CA VAL A 245 8.57 -6.43 -18.38
C VAL A 245 7.72 -5.70 -17.33
N LEU A 246 6.44 -5.43 -17.65
CA LEU A 246 5.51 -4.76 -16.75
C LEU A 246 4.88 -5.67 -15.69
N LEU A 247 4.82 -6.98 -15.95
CA LEU A 247 4.12 -7.93 -15.09
C LEU A 247 4.56 -7.89 -13.62
N PRO A 248 5.85 -7.80 -13.27
CA PRO A 248 6.26 -7.71 -11.87
C PRO A 248 5.76 -6.44 -11.20
N ASN A 249 5.81 -5.30 -11.90
CA ASN A 249 5.32 -4.03 -11.39
C ASN A 249 3.79 -4.05 -11.26
N PHE A 250 3.09 -4.65 -12.22
CA PHE A 250 1.63 -4.82 -12.16
C PHE A 250 1.20 -5.69 -10.98
N LEU A 251 1.86 -6.84 -10.77
CA LEU A 251 1.55 -7.71 -9.63
C LEU A 251 1.84 -7.03 -8.29
N GLY A 252 2.92 -6.22 -8.24
CA GLY A 252 3.22 -5.43 -7.04
C GLY A 252 2.19 -4.35 -6.76
N SER A 253 1.76 -3.67 -7.80
CA SER A 253 0.70 -2.67 -7.69
C SER A 253 -0.63 -3.32 -7.28
N LEU A 254 -0.98 -4.46 -7.88
CA LEU A 254 -2.18 -5.22 -7.51
C LEU A 254 -2.17 -5.62 -6.03
N LEU A 255 -1.02 -6.10 -5.52
CA LEU A 255 -0.87 -6.43 -4.12
C LEU A 255 -0.99 -5.19 -3.22
N LEU A 256 -0.39 -4.07 -3.63
CA LEU A 256 -0.53 -2.80 -2.92
C LEU A 256 -2.00 -2.36 -2.83
N LEU A 257 -2.76 -2.46 -3.93
CA LEU A 257 -4.19 -2.15 -3.95
C LEU A 257 -4.97 -3.07 -3.01
N PHE A 258 -4.68 -4.37 -3.05
CA PHE A 258 -5.28 -5.36 -2.16
C PHE A 258 -5.00 -5.00 -0.69
N CYS A 259 -3.76 -4.77 -0.32
CA CYS A 259 -3.39 -4.41 1.06
C CYS A 259 -4.05 -3.10 1.50
N SER A 260 -4.11 -2.09 0.62
CA SER A 260 -4.74 -0.81 0.90
C SER A 260 -6.24 -0.94 1.17
N SER A 261 -6.97 -1.72 0.35
CA SER A 261 -8.41 -1.95 0.56
C SER A 261 -8.67 -2.87 1.74
N PHE A 262 -7.85 -3.91 1.94
CA PHE A 262 -7.99 -4.86 3.05
C PHE A 262 -7.80 -4.23 4.42
N SER A 263 -6.91 -3.24 4.51
CA SER A 263 -6.66 -2.48 5.74
C SER A 263 -7.57 -1.25 5.93
N ALA A 264 -8.39 -0.90 4.94
CA ALA A 264 -9.23 0.28 4.99
C ALA A 264 -10.35 0.13 6.02
N TYR A 265 -10.27 0.92 7.10
CA TYR A 265 -11.23 0.92 8.21
C TYR A 265 -12.11 2.16 8.21
N ALA A 266 -11.49 3.35 8.25
CA ALA A 266 -12.18 4.59 8.55
C ALA A 266 -13.29 4.95 7.55
N THR A 267 -13.06 4.70 6.26
CA THR A 267 -14.05 4.94 5.20
C THR A 267 -15.23 3.99 5.32
N ALA A 268 -14.96 2.69 5.51
CA ALA A 268 -16.02 1.70 5.66
C ALA A 268 -16.86 1.94 6.91
N TYR A 269 -16.21 2.19 8.04
CA TYR A 269 -16.88 2.46 9.31
C TYR A 269 -17.78 3.70 9.26
N ALA A 270 -17.31 4.77 8.61
CA ALA A 270 -18.07 6.01 8.50
C ALA A 270 -19.29 5.88 7.57
N ILE A 271 -19.25 5.00 6.56
CA ILE A 271 -20.40 4.72 5.69
C ILE A 271 -21.41 3.82 6.42
N ASN A 272 -20.94 2.70 6.96
CA ASN A 272 -21.79 1.77 7.71
C ASN A 272 -20.94 0.95 8.69
N SER A 273 -21.09 1.23 9.97
CA SER A 273 -20.39 0.52 11.05
C SER A 273 -20.81 -0.96 11.21
N SER A 274 -21.83 -1.40 10.49
CA SER A 274 -22.33 -2.78 10.53
C SER A 274 -21.79 -3.67 9.41
N PHE A 275 -20.94 -3.17 8.51
CA PHE A 275 -20.35 -4.00 7.48
C PHE A 275 -19.63 -5.22 8.07
N PRO A 276 -19.78 -6.40 7.48
CA PRO A 276 -19.08 -7.60 7.92
C PRO A 276 -17.63 -7.59 7.46
N LEU A 277 -16.85 -6.60 7.90
CA LEU A 277 -15.44 -6.45 7.60
C LEU A 277 -14.60 -6.71 8.83
N VAL A 278 -13.45 -7.37 8.64
CA VAL A 278 -12.55 -7.73 9.74
C VAL A 278 -12.04 -6.52 10.50
N THR A 279 -11.72 -5.42 9.82
CA THR A 279 -11.25 -4.17 10.43
C THR A 279 -12.30 -3.53 11.34
N ILE A 280 -13.58 -3.62 10.97
CA ILE A 280 -14.70 -3.15 11.79
C ILE A 280 -14.92 -4.08 12.99
N ARG A 281 -14.79 -5.40 12.80
CA ARG A 281 -14.87 -6.37 13.91
C ARG A 281 -13.77 -6.17 14.94
N ILE A 282 -12.53 -5.96 14.49
CA ILE A 282 -11.43 -5.63 15.39
C ILE A 282 -11.77 -4.40 16.22
N SER A 283 -12.24 -3.32 15.58
CA SER A 283 -12.64 -2.10 16.29
C SER A 283 -13.78 -2.34 17.28
N SER A 284 -14.81 -3.11 16.92
CA SER A 284 -15.94 -3.38 17.81
C SER A 284 -15.53 -4.20 19.05
N VAL A 285 -14.62 -5.15 18.88
CA VAL A 285 -14.09 -5.97 19.98
C VAL A 285 -13.20 -5.14 20.91
N LEU A 286 -12.32 -4.30 20.34
CA LEU A 286 -11.41 -3.45 21.13
C LEU A 286 -12.15 -2.30 21.85
N SER A 287 -13.27 -1.82 21.30
CA SER A 287 -14.07 -0.74 21.89
C SER A 287 -14.99 -1.21 23.04
N GLY A 288 -14.91 -2.49 23.43
CA GLY A 288 -15.73 -3.03 24.51
C GLY A 288 -17.23 -3.19 24.18
N ASN A 289 -17.63 -3.01 22.91
CA ASN A 289 -19.01 -3.19 22.45
C ASN A 289 -19.43 -4.67 22.35
N VAL A 290 -18.53 -5.57 22.69
CA VAL A 290 -18.74 -7.03 22.79
C VAL A 290 -18.46 -7.44 24.22
N LEU A 291 -18.95 -8.60 24.63
CA LEU A 291 -18.79 -9.14 25.98
C LEU A 291 -17.35 -8.90 26.51
N SER A 292 -17.26 -8.28 27.69
CA SER A 292 -15.98 -8.03 28.38
C SER A 292 -15.17 -9.36 28.45
N GLY A 293 -13.87 -9.28 28.21
CA GLY A 293 -12.98 -10.45 28.18
C GLY A 293 -12.62 -10.97 26.76
N GLN A 294 -13.19 -10.39 25.69
CA GLN A 294 -12.85 -10.76 24.30
C GLN A 294 -11.80 -9.84 23.67
N GLU A 295 -11.16 -8.94 24.41
CA GLU A 295 -10.16 -8.00 23.89
C GLU A 295 -9.01 -8.73 23.17
N ASN A 296 -8.61 -9.89 23.66
CA ASN A 296 -7.56 -10.71 23.06
C ASN A 296 -7.97 -11.33 21.71
N LEU A 297 -9.27 -11.48 21.44
CA LEU A 297 -9.79 -11.91 20.15
C LEU A 297 -9.58 -10.86 19.06
N GLY A 298 -9.69 -9.57 19.41
CA GLY A 298 -9.30 -8.49 18.48
C GLY A 298 -7.84 -8.56 18.07
N ALA A 299 -6.96 -8.93 19.01
CA ALA A 299 -5.54 -9.16 18.72
C ALA A 299 -5.34 -10.38 17.80
N ALA A 300 -6.08 -11.48 18.01
CA ALA A 300 -6.03 -12.64 17.14
C ALA A 300 -6.48 -12.32 15.71
N LEU A 301 -7.58 -11.59 15.54
CA LEU A 301 -8.03 -11.11 14.22
C LEU A 301 -7.00 -10.21 13.53
N ALA A 302 -6.30 -9.35 14.28
CA ALA A 302 -5.23 -8.54 13.72
C ALA A 302 -4.04 -9.40 13.25
N VAL A 303 -3.69 -10.45 14.00
CA VAL A 303 -2.66 -11.42 13.59
C VAL A 303 -3.11 -12.19 12.35
N ASP A 304 -4.38 -12.62 12.26
CA ASP A 304 -4.92 -13.28 11.08
C ASP A 304 -4.81 -12.40 9.81
N MET A 305 -5.04 -11.09 9.94
CA MET A 305 -4.79 -10.14 8.84
C MET A 305 -3.32 -10.15 8.41
N ILE A 306 -2.39 -10.14 9.36
CA ILE A 306 -0.95 -10.20 9.08
C ILE A 306 -0.60 -11.53 8.38
N VAL A 307 -1.16 -12.64 8.87
CA VAL A 307 -0.96 -13.99 8.30
C VAL A 307 -1.48 -14.07 6.86
N ILE A 308 -2.51 -13.34 6.49
CA ILE A 308 -3.01 -13.27 5.11
C ILE A 308 -2.09 -12.41 4.23
N VAL A 309 -1.69 -11.23 4.69
CA VAL A 309 -0.92 -10.27 3.89
C VAL A 309 0.55 -10.68 3.73
N LEU A 310 1.16 -11.25 4.77
CA LEU A 310 2.58 -11.57 4.77
C LEU A 310 2.98 -12.60 3.70
N PRO A 311 2.29 -13.75 3.54
CA PRO A 311 2.61 -14.70 2.47
C PRO A 311 2.44 -14.10 1.07
N LEU A 312 1.43 -13.27 0.85
CA LEU A 312 1.21 -12.58 -0.42
C LEU A 312 2.39 -11.64 -0.74
N THR A 313 2.86 -10.91 0.27
CA THR A 313 4.02 -10.01 0.12
C THR A 313 5.31 -10.78 -0.14
N VAL A 314 5.53 -11.89 0.55
CA VAL A 314 6.71 -12.77 0.32
C VAL A 314 6.65 -13.38 -1.07
N LEU A 315 5.48 -13.90 -1.49
CA LEU A 315 5.29 -14.45 -2.83
C LEU A 315 5.60 -13.42 -3.91
N TYR A 316 5.11 -12.20 -3.74
CA TYR A 316 5.42 -11.09 -4.66
C TYR A 316 6.93 -10.81 -4.73
N GLN A 317 7.63 -10.71 -3.59
CA GLN A 317 9.08 -10.50 -3.57
C GLN A 317 9.85 -11.64 -4.27
N LEU A 318 9.40 -12.88 -4.09
CA LEU A 318 10.00 -14.04 -4.76
C LEU A 318 9.80 -13.98 -6.28
N LEU A 319 8.60 -13.61 -6.73
CA LEU A 319 8.30 -13.41 -8.16
C LEU A 319 9.15 -12.29 -8.75
N GLN A 320 9.26 -11.16 -8.08
CA GLN A 320 10.10 -10.03 -8.50
C GLN A 320 11.58 -10.45 -8.66
N ARG A 321 12.13 -11.16 -7.70
CA ARG A 321 13.53 -11.64 -7.75
C ARG A 321 13.77 -12.60 -8.92
N ARG A 322 12.79 -13.42 -9.29
CA ARG A 322 12.91 -14.29 -10.45
C ARG A 322 12.91 -13.51 -11.75
N THR A 323 12.04 -12.51 -11.89
CA THR A 323 11.93 -11.70 -13.11
C THR A 323 13.16 -10.80 -13.31
N ALA A 324 13.69 -10.20 -12.24
CA ALA A 324 14.91 -9.38 -12.31
C ALA A 324 16.14 -10.16 -12.83
N ARG A 325 16.20 -11.46 -12.63
CA ARG A 325 17.30 -12.31 -13.16
C ARG A 325 17.26 -12.51 -14.69
N TRP A 326 16.11 -12.28 -15.31
CA TRP A 326 15.97 -12.40 -16.78
C TRP A 326 16.25 -11.08 -17.50
N LEU A 327 16.35 -9.96 -16.76
CA LEU A 327 16.61 -8.62 -17.29
C LEU A 327 18.06 -8.14 -17.07
N ALA A 328 18.84 -8.90 -16.30
CA ALA A 328 20.29 -8.71 -16.11
C ALA A 328 21.08 -9.60 -17.05
#